data_e130b46c63a5f51d94a2926fca4fa2fe
#
_entry.id   e130b46c63a5f51d94a2926fca4fa2fe
#
_cell.length_a   1.000
_cell.length_b   1.000
_cell.length_c   1.000
_cell.angle_alpha   90.00
_cell.angle_beta   90.00
_cell.angle_gamma   90.00
#
_symmetry.space_group_name_H-M   'P 1'
#
loop_
_entity.id
_entity.type
_entity.pdbx_description
1 polymer ?
#
loop_
_entity_poly.entity_id
_entity_poly.type
_entity_poly.pdbx_seq_one_letter_code
_entity_poly.pdbx_strand_id
1 'polypeptide(L)'
;MATEKLAAKGYEFGPADIYPPYTPNPLLVVLTMTGAIALFVYVVQMLIPMPKHTQLVAFFGISLVSIVVFIVTSGTLITQIWALSSAVMAPVGAMIRLMEEWRRYDSARPLGATKSTVLALFYLVIAALFAAIGGMYIASLLGNTKFFMEFAIFRGVKLTFVLPVILVMIAYLQRFPLWKGRMINSKEEAKKFVVEFLTMDVKFYVFFVVAALGAVAWVFVGRSGHTAGVPVPTSELMLRRFLENTMYARPREKEFIIGHPALMLATFAFLRKWPSVIHFLLTLAGVIGIASMVETFCHLRTPVFMSIMRGYDGLLIGALLGLLLIIAVRFMMYATQWFQAREVDHE
;
A
#
# COMPACT_ATOMS: atom_id res chain seq x y z
N MET A 1 5.42 47.80 6.47
CA MET A 1 5.01 47.25 7.81
C MET A 1 5.70 45.93 8.22
N ALA A 2 5.63 44.83 7.44
CA ALA A 2 6.34 43.59 7.82
C ALA A 2 7.87 43.71 7.63
N THR A 3 8.32 44.25 6.52
CA THR A 3 9.72 44.53 6.20
C THR A 3 10.39 45.49 7.20
N GLU A 4 9.72 46.54 7.62
CA GLU A 4 10.23 47.49 8.61
C GLU A 4 10.42 46.82 9.97
N LYS A 5 9.50 45.94 10.42
CA LYS A 5 9.63 45.20 11.67
C LYS A 5 10.76 44.17 11.63
N LEU A 6 11.07 43.62 10.48
CA LEU A 6 12.18 42.68 10.29
C LEU A 6 13.52 43.44 10.20
N ALA A 7 13.56 44.58 9.49
CA ALA A 7 14.75 45.44 9.46
C ALA A 7 15.11 45.96 10.86
N ALA A 8 14.11 46.31 11.68
CA ALA A 8 14.33 46.71 13.08
C ALA A 8 14.90 45.57 13.97
N LYS A 9 14.81 44.30 13.52
CA LYS A 9 15.42 43.14 14.16
C LYS A 9 16.78 42.75 13.59
N GLY A 10 17.34 43.59 12.70
CA GLY A 10 18.68 43.36 12.13
C GLY A 10 18.70 42.44 10.91
N TYR A 11 17.53 42.14 10.27
CA TYR A 11 17.52 41.42 9.03
C TYR A 11 17.81 42.34 7.85
N GLU A 12 18.79 42.00 7.03
CA GLU A 12 19.10 42.70 5.79
C GLU A 12 18.24 42.15 4.64
N PHE A 13 17.67 43.05 3.85
CA PHE A 13 16.88 42.69 2.66
C PHE A 13 17.75 42.96 1.43
N GLY A 14 18.20 41.90 0.78
CA GLY A 14 18.83 41.95 -0.53
C GLY A 14 17.83 41.62 -1.64
N PRO A 15 18.22 41.76 -2.93
CA PRO A 15 17.47 41.21 -4.03
C PRO A 15 17.29 39.70 -3.83
N ALA A 16 16.09 39.18 -4.12
CA ALA A 16 15.82 37.76 -4.03
C ALA A 16 16.76 37.00 -4.96
N ASP A 17 17.54 36.06 -4.41
CA ASP A 17 18.33 35.16 -5.23
C ASP A 17 17.40 34.28 -6.08
N ILE A 18 17.60 34.35 -7.40
CA ILE A 18 16.86 33.48 -8.33
C ILE A 18 17.59 32.15 -8.37
N TYR A 19 17.09 31.17 -7.61
CA TYR A 19 17.59 29.80 -7.72
C TYR A 19 17.22 29.22 -9.07
N PRO A 20 18.19 28.65 -9.83
CA PRO A 20 17.88 27.96 -11.08
C PRO A 20 16.92 26.79 -10.81
N PRO A 21 15.91 26.58 -11.68
CA PRO A 21 14.99 25.48 -11.50
C PRO A 21 15.75 24.13 -11.55
N TYR A 22 15.53 23.30 -10.54
CA TYR A 22 16.07 21.95 -10.55
C TYR A 22 15.33 21.10 -11.58
N THR A 23 16.09 20.54 -12.51
CA THR A 23 15.65 19.52 -13.47
C THR A 23 16.53 18.30 -13.32
N PRO A 24 15.96 17.10 -13.16
CA PRO A 24 16.76 15.88 -13.01
C PRO A 24 17.52 15.59 -14.31
N ASN A 25 18.65 14.90 -14.18
CA ASN A 25 19.41 14.42 -15.33
C ASN A 25 18.53 13.53 -16.22
N PRO A 26 18.36 13.83 -17.52
CA PRO A 26 17.50 13.05 -18.41
C PRO A 26 17.85 11.56 -18.46
N LEU A 27 19.14 11.19 -18.37
CA LEU A 27 19.56 9.80 -18.34
C LEU A 27 19.02 9.07 -17.10
N LEU A 28 19.08 9.71 -15.94
CA LEU A 28 18.54 9.11 -14.70
C LEU A 28 17.02 8.97 -14.77
N VAL A 29 16.32 9.93 -15.38
CA VAL A 29 14.86 9.81 -15.61
C VAL A 29 14.54 8.63 -16.51
N VAL A 30 15.26 8.46 -17.62
CA VAL A 30 15.07 7.34 -18.55
C VAL A 30 15.36 6.00 -17.85
N LEU A 31 16.44 5.89 -17.08
CA LEU A 31 16.76 4.67 -16.32
C LEU A 31 15.68 4.34 -15.29
N THR A 32 15.22 5.34 -14.55
CA THR A 32 14.14 5.16 -13.56
C THR A 32 12.82 4.77 -14.23
N MET A 33 12.51 5.42 -15.35
CA MET A 33 11.32 5.10 -16.16
C MET A 33 11.36 3.66 -16.69
N THR A 34 12.51 3.22 -17.19
CA THR A 34 12.72 1.83 -17.64
C THR A 34 12.54 0.84 -16.48
N GLY A 35 13.03 1.17 -15.28
CA GLY A 35 12.80 0.38 -14.07
C GLY A 35 11.31 0.31 -13.68
N ALA A 36 10.59 1.42 -13.78
CA ALA A 36 9.14 1.46 -13.54
C ALA A 36 8.35 0.61 -14.56
N ILE A 37 8.78 0.63 -15.83
CA ILE A 37 8.20 -0.22 -16.89
C ILE A 37 8.48 -1.71 -16.61
N ALA A 38 9.68 -2.05 -16.17
CA ALA A 38 10.04 -3.41 -15.77
C ALA A 38 9.14 -3.90 -14.62
N LEU A 39 8.94 -3.07 -13.59
CA LEU A 39 8.03 -3.36 -12.49
C LEU A 39 6.59 -3.56 -13.00
N PHE A 40 6.12 -2.71 -13.89
CA PHE A 40 4.79 -2.83 -14.50
C PHE A 40 4.62 -4.17 -15.22
N VAL A 41 5.53 -4.49 -16.15
CA VAL A 41 5.48 -5.75 -16.92
C VAL A 41 5.58 -6.95 -15.98
N TYR A 42 6.44 -6.90 -14.97
CA TYR A 42 6.58 -7.95 -13.96
C TYR A 42 5.29 -8.20 -13.18
N VAL A 43 4.60 -7.16 -12.73
CA VAL A 43 3.35 -7.31 -11.98
C VAL A 43 2.19 -7.73 -12.88
N VAL A 44 2.12 -7.19 -14.10
CA VAL A 44 1.09 -7.57 -15.07
C VAL A 44 1.19 -9.07 -15.42
N GLN A 45 2.39 -9.59 -15.63
CA GLN A 45 2.57 -11.03 -15.88
C GLN A 45 2.16 -11.93 -14.71
N MET A 46 2.27 -11.40 -13.47
CA MET A 46 1.82 -12.14 -12.28
C MET A 46 0.28 -12.21 -12.21
N LEU A 47 -0.42 -11.22 -12.77
CA LEU A 47 -1.88 -11.18 -12.84
C LEU A 47 -2.41 -11.90 -14.09
N ILE A 48 -1.73 -11.75 -15.20
CA ILE A 48 -2.09 -12.30 -16.50
C ILE A 48 -0.86 -13.04 -17.05
N PRO A 49 -0.81 -14.38 -16.92
CA PRO A 49 0.34 -15.15 -17.41
C PRO A 49 0.60 -14.91 -18.90
N MET A 50 1.81 -14.52 -19.24
CA MET A 50 2.23 -14.25 -20.60
C MET A 50 3.52 -15.03 -20.94
N PRO A 51 3.70 -15.48 -22.20
CA PRO A 51 4.95 -16.07 -22.65
C PRO A 51 6.14 -15.12 -22.48
N LYS A 52 7.36 -15.64 -22.22
CA LYS A 52 8.56 -14.83 -22.01
C LYS A 52 8.85 -13.86 -23.16
N HIS A 53 8.66 -14.30 -24.41
CA HIS A 53 8.87 -13.42 -25.56
C HIS A 53 7.91 -12.23 -25.57
N THR A 54 6.63 -12.44 -25.22
CA THR A 54 5.63 -11.36 -25.11
C THR A 54 6.03 -10.35 -24.02
N GLN A 55 6.55 -10.83 -22.88
CA GLN A 55 7.05 -9.97 -21.83
C GLN A 55 8.21 -9.09 -22.29
N LEU A 56 9.19 -9.69 -23.01
CA LEU A 56 10.32 -8.95 -23.55
C LEU A 56 9.89 -7.93 -24.60
N VAL A 57 9.03 -8.34 -25.53
CA VAL A 57 8.48 -7.42 -26.56
C VAL A 57 7.71 -6.28 -25.90
N ALA A 58 6.87 -6.57 -24.91
CA ALA A 58 6.14 -5.55 -24.18
C ALA A 58 7.11 -4.60 -23.44
N PHE A 59 8.10 -5.13 -22.75
CA PHE A 59 9.09 -4.32 -22.02
C PHE A 59 9.85 -3.39 -22.96
N PHE A 60 10.46 -3.92 -24.02
CA PHE A 60 11.24 -3.12 -24.96
C PHE A 60 10.36 -2.16 -25.78
N GLY A 61 9.19 -2.60 -26.24
CA GLY A 61 8.27 -1.78 -27.01
C GLY A 61 7.72 -0.59 -26.19
N ILE A 62 7.26 -0.84 -24.96
CA ILE A 62 6.77 0.21 -24.08
C ILE A 62 7.91 1.15 -23.67
N SER A 63 9.12 0.63 -23.40
CA SER A 63 10.29 1.45 -23.07
C SER A 63 10.66 2.36 -24.22
N LEU A 64 10.74 1.83 -25.44
CA LEU A 64 11.07 2.62 -26.63
C LEU A 64 10.04 3.76 -26.84
N VAL A 65 8.76 3.43 -26.85
CA VAL A 65 7.68 4.43 -27.00
C VAL A 65 7.78 5.50 -25.91
N SER A 66 7.97 5.08 -24.66
CA SER A 66 8.06 6.01 -23.53
C SER A 66 9.28 6.94 -23.62
N ILE A 67 10.44 6.43 -24.06
CA ILE A 67 11.64 7.24 -24.27
C ILE A 67 11.42 8.24 -25.42
N VAL A 68 10.85 7.80 -26.53
CA VAL A 68 10.54 8.70 -27.65
C VAL A 68 9.59 9.81 -27.22
N VAL A 69 8.51 9.47 -26.51
CA VAL A 69 7.56 10.45 -25.98
C VAL A 69 8.25 11.40 -25.01
N PHE A 70 9.13 10.91 -24.13
CA PHE A 70 9.89 11.74 -23.19
C PHE A 70 10.77 12.76 -23.90
N ILE A 71 11.44 12.35 -24.98
CA ILE A 71 12.35 13.22 -25.76
C ILE A 71 11.53 14.25 -26.58
N VAL A 72 10.43 13.84 -27.22
CA VAL A 72 9.64 14.70 -28.12
C VAL A 72 8.76 15.67 -27.36
N THR A 73 8.21 15.28 -26.20
CA THR A 73 7.38 16.14 -25.36
C THR A 73 8.22 16.66 -24.20
N SER A 74 7.77 17.67 -23.50
CA SER A 74 8.44 18.17 -22.28
C SER A 74 8.58 17.12 -21.17
N GLY A 75 8.21 15.86 -21.41
CA GLY A 75 8.37 14.72 -20.51
C GLY A 75 7.41 14.65 -19.32
N THR A 76 6.73 15.74 -18.99
CA THR A 76 5.95 15.83 -17.73
C THR A 76 4.80 14.82 -17.65
N LEU A 77 4.10 14.57 -18.76
CA LEU A 77 2.99 13.62 -18.77
C LEU A 77 3.47 12.16 -18.63
N ILE A 78 4.49 11.79 -19.40
CA ILE A 78 4.98 10.41 -19.41
C ILE A 78 5.62 10.02 -18.06
N THR A 79 6.33 10.96 -17.41
CA THR A 79 6.88 10.72 -16.08
C THR A 79 5.77 10.57 -15.02
N GLN A 80 4.66 11.32 -15.13
CA GLN A 80 3.49 11.14 -14.25
C GLN A 80 2.82 9.78 -14.46
N ILE A 81 2.68 9.32 -15.70
CA ILE A 81 2.10 8.00 -16.01
C ILE A 81 2.93 6.89 -15.34
N TRP A 82 4.26 6.92 -15.47
CA TRP A 82 5.12 5.90 -14.88
C TRP A 82 5.27 6.03 -13.37
N ALA A 83 5.18 7.25 -12.83
CA ALA A 83 5.09 7.46 -11.39
C ALA A 83 3.79 6.87 -10.81
N LEU A 84 2.64 7.11 -11.47
CA LEU A 84 1.36 6.51 -11.09
C LEU A 84 1.39 4.98 -11.21
N SER A 85 1.95 4.47 -12.31
CA SER A 85 2.15 3.03 -12.49
C SER A 85 2.97 2.44 -11.35
N SER A 86 4.09 3.06 -10.98
CA SER A 86 4.93 2.59 -9.86
C SER A 86 4.19 2.63 -8.53
N ALA A 87 3.40 3.68 -8.30
CA ALA A 87 2.60 3.85 -7.09
C ALA A 87 1.56 2.73 -6.91
N VAL A 88 1.02 2.23 -8.01
CA VAL A 88 0.03 1.13 -8.00
C VAL A 88 0.72 -0.23 -8.00
N MET A 89 1.72 -0.42 -8.88
CA MET A 89 2.30 -1.74 -9.11
C MET A 89 3.24 -2.20 -7.99
N ALA A 90 3.92 -1.29 -7.28
CA ALA A 90 4.81 -1.70 -6.20
C ALA A 90 4.05 -2.40 -5.05
N PRO A 91 2.98 -1.83 -4.46
CA PRO A 91 2.21 -2.54 -3.43
C PRO A 91 1.53 -3.80 -3.96
N VAL A 92 1.04 -3.80 -5.21
CA VAL A 92 0.43 -4.99 -5.82
C VAL A 92 1.45 -6.11 -5.98
N GLY A 93 2.63 -5.80 -6.52
CA GLY A 93 3.72 -6.77 -6.69
C GLY A 93 4.19 -7.35 -5.37
N ALA A 94 4.35 -6.50 -4.33
CA ALA A 94 4.67 -6.94 -2.99
C ALA A 94 3.66 -7.96 -2.46
N MET A 95 2.37 -7.64 -2.55
CA MET A 95 1.30 -8.51 -2.04
C MET A 95 1.17 -9.82 -2.83
N ILE A 96 1.29 -9.77 -4.15
CA ILE A 96 1.25 -11.00 -4.97
C ILE A 96 2.44 -11.89 -4.61
N ARG A 97 3.62 -11.31 -4.45
CA ARG A 97 4.81 -12.05 -4.06
C ARG A 97 4.66 -12.71 -2.69
N LEU A 98 4.09 -11.99 -1.73
CA LEU A 98 3.76 -12.57 -0.43
C LEU A 98 2.77 -13.73 -0.55
N MET A 99 1.72 -13.60 -1.37
CA MET A 99 0.75 -14.67 -1.60
C MET A 99 1.41 -15.93 -2.17
N GLU A 100 2.38 -15.77 -3.06
CA GLU A 100 3.14 -16.90 -3.61
C GLU A 100 4.04 -17.56 -2.57
N GLU A 101 4.67 -16.76 -1.71
CA GLU A 101 5.43 -17.30 -0.58
C GLU A 101 4.53 -18.03 0.43
N TRP A 102 3.35 -17.50 0.76
CA TRP A 102 2.39 -18.18 1.63
C TRP A 102 1.99 -19.55 1.07
N ARG A 103 1.73 -19.65 -0.25
CA ARG A 103 1.40 -20.92 -0.92
C ARG A 103 2.50 -21.99 -0.80
N ARG A 104 3.75 -21.60 -0.63
CA ARG A 104 4.85 -22.57 -0.37
C ARG A 104 4.70 -23.29 0.97
N TYR A 105 3.98 -22.67 1.90
CA TYR A 105 3.64 -23.26 3.21
C TYR A 105 2.24 -23.88 3.25
N ASP A 106 1.62 -24.10 2.07
CA ASP A 106 0.29 -24.69 1.99
C ASP A 106 0.34 -26.21 2.22
N SER A 107 0.62 -26.60 3.46
CA SER A 107 0.58 -27.97 3.96
C SER A 107 -0.72 -28.23 4.73
N ALA A 108 -1.09 -29.50 4.88
CA ALA A 108 -2.28 -29.89 5.65
C ALA A 108 -2.20 -29.48 7.14
N ARG A 109 -0.98 -29.39 7.69
CA ARG A 109 -0.77 -29.06 9.10
C ARG A 109 -0.44 -27.57 9.29
N PRO A 110 -1.04 -26.90 10.30
CA PRO A 110 -0.70 -25.54 10.63
C PRO A 110 0.76 -25.43 11.10
N LEU A 111 1.42 -24.35 10.68
CA LEU A 111 2.79 -24.06 11.10
C LEU A 111 2.82 -23.66 12.59
N GLY A 112 3.91 -23.96 13.30
CA GLY A 112 4.07 -23.54 14.70
C GLY A 112 3.92 -22.03 14.89
N ALA A 113 3.24 -21.59 15.96
CA ALA A 113 2.88 -20.19 16.18
C ALA A 113 4.10 -19.25 16.21
N THR A 114 5.22 -19.65 16.83
CA THR A 114 6.45 -18.85 16.87
C THR A 114 7.03 -18.64 15.46
N LYS A 115 7.13 -19.71 14.67
CA LYS A 115 7.62 -19.63 13.28
C LYS A 115 6.70 -18.78 12.42
N SER A 116 5.38 -18.90 12.59
CA SER A 116 4.40 -18.05 11.89
C SER A 116 4.57 -16.58 12.23
N THR A 117 4.86 -16.24 13.49
CA THR A 117 5.10 -14.86 13.94
C THR A 117 6.39 -14.28 13.34
N VAL A 118 7.47 -15.06 13.32
CA VAL A 118 8.74 -14.63 12.72
C VAL A 118 8.59 -14.39 11.23
N LEU A 119 7.91 -15.29 10.51
CA LEU A 119 7.63 -15.14 9.09
C LEU A 119 6.71 -13.93 8.82
N ALA A 120 5.73 -13.66 9.69
CA ALA A 120 4.87 -12.49 9.57
C ALA A 120 5.68 -11.19 9.65
N LEU A 121 6.61 -11.08 10.59
CA LEU A 121 7.51 -9.93 10.70
C LEU A 121 8.44 -9.82 9.48
N PHE A 122 9.04 -10.94 9.07
CA PHE A 122 9.94 -10.98 7.90
C PHE A 122 9.22 -10.50 6.62
N TYR A 123 8.02 -11.01 6.36
CA TYR A 123 7.26 -10.63 5.17
C TYR A 123 6.73 -9.20 5.23
N LEU A 124 6.44 -8.66 6.41
CA LEU A 124 6.14 -7.23 6.56
C LEU A 124 7.33 -6.37 6.10
N VAL A 125 8.55 -6.72 6.53
CA VAL A 125 9.77 -6.00 6.12
C VAL A 125 9.99 -6.09 4.61
N ILE A 126 9.84 -7.28 4.03
CA ILE A 126 9.97 -7.46 2.57
C ILE A 126 8.93 -6.61 1.80
N ALA A 127 7.68 -6.59 2.25
CA ALA A 127 6.64 -5.77 1.62
C ALA A 127 6.95 -4.26 1.73
N ALA A 128 7.48 -3.81 2.88
CA ALA A 128 7.90 -2.43 3.08
C ALA A 128 9.08 -2.04 2.16
N LEU A 129 10.04 -2.94 1.92
CA LEU A 129 11.12 -2.70 0.97
C LEU A 129 10.61 -2.54 -0.48
N PHE A 130 9.64 -3.36 -0.90
CA PHE A 130 8.98 -3.17 -2.20
C PHE A 130 8.27 -1.82 -2.29
N ALA A 131 7.58 -1.41 -1.23
CA ALA A 131 6.94 -0.10 -1.16
C ALA A 131 7.97 1.03 -1.28
N ALA A 132 9.10 0.94 -0.57
CA ALA A 132 10.18 1.91 -0.64
C ALA A 132 10.76 2.04 -2.05
N ILE A 133 11.02 0.92 -2.76
CA ILE A 133 11.47 0.92 -4.16
C ILE A 133 10.46 1.64 -5.06
N GLY A 134 9.15 1.33 -4.93
CA GLY A 134 8.10 2.02 -5.67
C GLY A 134 8.07 3.53 -5.38
N GLY A 135 8.22 3.91 -4.11
CA GLY A 135 8.32 5.30 -3.67
C GLY A 135 9.53 6.02 -4.27
N MET A 136 10.69 5.37 -4.33
CA MET A 136 11.89 5.93 -4.95
C MET A 136 11.72 6.18 -6.45
N TYR A 137 11.00 5.30 -7.17
CA TYR A 137 10.66 5.55 -8.57
C TYR A 137 9.79 6.81 -8.72
N ILE A 138 8.79 7.00 -7.86
CA ILE A 138 7.94 8.20 -7.88
C ILE A 138 8.79 9.45 -7.62
N ALA A 139 9.59 9.45 -6.57
CA ALA A 139 10.42 10.58 -6.19
C ALA A 139 11.42 10.96 -7.30
N SER A 140 12.00 9.96 -7.99
CA SER A 140 12.95 10.18 -9.09
C SER A 140 12.27 10.69 -10.36
N LEU A 141 11.11 10.12 -10.74
CA LEU A 141 10.37 10.50 -11.94
C LEU A 141 9.74 11.90 -11.85
N LEU A 142 9.33 12.30 -10.64
CA LEU A 142 8.68 13.58 -10.37
C LEU A 142 9.60 14.58 -9.66
N GLY A 143 10.89 14.27 -9.53
CA GLY A 143 11.90 15.11 -8.89
C GLY A 143 12.25 16.36 -9.69
N ASN A 144 11.31 17.29 -9.83
CA ASN A 144 11.45 18.52 -10.61
C ASN A 144 10.86 19.71 -9.83
N THR A 145 11.45 20.90 -9.96
CA THR A 145 10.96 22.13 -9.32
C THR A 145 9.48 22.39 -9.56
N LYS A 146 8.95 22.06 -10.75
CA LYS A 146 7.53 22.23 -11.07
C LYS A 146 6.62 21.46 -10.11
N PHE A 147 7.03 20.27 -9.67
CA PHE A 147 6.27 19.47 -8.72
C PHE A 147 6.56 19.86 -7.26
N PHE A 148 7.81 20.22 -6.94
CA PHE A 148 8.18 20.65 -5.57
C PHE A 148 7.47 21.94 -5.18
N MET A 149 7.29 22.87 -6.13
CA MET A 149 6.62 24.15 -5.94
C MET A 149 5.11 24.11 -6.27
N GLU A 150 4.58 22.92 -6.60
CA GLU A 150 3.18 22.71 -7.01
C GLU A 150 2.70 23.54 -8.22
N PHE A 151 3.60 23.97 -9.09
CA PHE A 151 3.22 24.49 -10.41
C PHE A 151 2.60 23.39 -11.30
N ALA A 152 3.03 22.14 -11.08
CA ALA A 152 2.40 20.95 -11.63
C ALA A 152 1.95 20.04 -10.49
N ILE A 153 0.65 19.66 -10.48
CA ILE A 153 0.09 18.77 -9.47
C ILE A 153 0.13 17.34 -10.00
N PHE A 154 0.67 16.42 -9.22
CA PHE A 154 0.56 15.00 -9.49
C PHE A 154 -0.89 14.55 -9.30
N ARG A 155 -1.58 14.33 -10.43
CA ARG A 155 -2.98 13.88 -10.46
C ARG A 155 -3.03 12.37 -10.38
N GLY A 156 -3.90 11.82 -9.54
CA GLY A 156 -4.08 10.37 -9.43
C GLY A 156 -3.79 9.80 -8.05
N VAL A 157 -3.46 10.60 -7.05
CA VAL A 157 -3.18 10.16 -5.67
C VAL A 157 -4.31 9.28 -5.11
N LYS A 158 -5.58 9.53 -5.45
CA LYS A 158 -6.70 8.66 -5.06
C LYS A 158 -6.62 7.28 -5.71
N LEU A 159 -6.14 7.20 -6.97
CA LEU A 159 -5.97 5.92 -7.67
C LEU A 159 -4.86 5.09 -7.06
N THR A 160 -3.80 5.73 -6.53
CA THR A 160 -2.69 5.01 -5.87
C THR A 160 -3.13 4.26 -4.62
N PHE A 161 -4.29 4.61 -4.07
CA PHE A 161 -4.88 3.94 -2.91
C PHE A 161 -5.91 2.89 -3.31
N VAL A 162 -6.81 3.20 -4.24
CA VAL A 162 -7.93 2.33 -4.61
C VAL A 162 -7.50 1.17 -5.53
N LEU A 163 -6.69 1.45 -6.55
CA LEU A 163 -6.28 0.43 -7.53
C LEU A 163 -5.50 -0.73 -6.92
N PRO A 164 -4.52 -0.52 -6.01
CA PRO A 164 -3.83 -1.64 -5.37
C PRO A 164 -4.78 -2.59 -4.64
N VAL A 165 -5.80 -2.07 -3.94
CA VAL A 165 -6.78 -2.90 -3.21
C VAL A 165 -7.57 -3.76 -4.20
N ILE A 166 -8.06 -3.17 -5.29
CA ILE A 166 -8.81 -3.90 -6.33
C ILE A 166 -7.93 -4.96 -7.00
N LEU A 167 -6.70 -4.61 -7.40
CA LEU A 167 -5.82 -5.55 -8.09
C LEU A 167 -5.36 -6.69 -7.17
N VAL A 168 -5.11 -6.41 -5.89
CA VAL A 168 -4.78 -7.45 -4.91
C VAL A 168 -6.00 -8.33 -4.58
N MET A 169 -7.20 -7.76 -4.55
CA MET A 169 -8.44 -8.56 -4.45
C MET A 169 -8.55 -9.55 -5.61
N ILE A 170 -8.36 -9.09 -6.85
CA ILE A 170 -8.36 -9.96 -8.04
C ILE A 170 -7.27 -11.02 -7.93
N ALA A 171 -6.04 -10.62 -7.57
CA ALA A 171 -4.92 -11.54 -7.39
C ALA A 171 -5.19 -12.61 -6.32
N TYR A 172 -5.88 -12.23 -5.24
CA TYR A 172 -6.27 -13.15 -4.18
C TYR A 172 -7.27 -14.19 -4.69
N LEU A 173 -8.33 -13.75 -5.37
CA LEU A 173 -9.36 -14.63 -5.93
C LEU A 173 -8.79 -15.62 -6.95
N GLN A 174 -7.73 -15.25 -7.66
CA GLN A 174 -7.01 -16.14 -8.57
C GLN A 174 -6.16 -17.20 -7.87
N ARG A 175 -5.72 -16.94 -6.62
CA ARG A 175 -4.72 -17.76 -5.92
C ARG A 175 -5.27 -18.57 -4.76
N PHE A 176 -6.37 -18.14 -4.17
CA PHE A 176 -6.94 -18.74 -2.97
C PHE A 176 -8.43 -19.05 -3.14
N PRO A 177 -8.88 -20.22 -2.65
CA PRO A 177 -10.29 -20.58 -2.68
C PRO A 177 -11.05 -19.77 -1.62
N LEU A 178 -11.75 -18.71 -2.04
CA LEU A 178 -12.57 -17.89 -1.15
C LEU A 178 -14.06 -18.25 -1.28
N TRP A 179 -14.57 -18.39 -2.50
CA TRP A 179 -15.98 -18.57 -2.78
C TRP A 179 -16.30 -20.03 -3.07
N LYS A 180 -17.07 -20.66 -2.18
CA LYS A 180 -17.47 -22.08 -2.33
C LYS A 180 -16.27 -23.04 -2.60
N GLY A 181 -15.10 -22.72 -2.05
CA GLY A 181 -13.88 -23.52 -2.23
C GLY A 181 -13.27 -23.46 -3.64
N ARG A 182 -13.68 -22.49 -4.48
CA ARG A 182 -13.18 -22.33 -5.86
C ARG A 182 -12.24 -21.15 -5.99
N MET A 183 -11.25 -21.26 -6.88
CA MET A 183 -10.41 -20.16 -7.35
C MET A 183 -11.00 -19.61 -8.65
N ILE A 184 -10.75 -18.34 -8.95
CA ILE A 184 -11.28 -17.69 -10.18
C ILE A 184 -10.11 -17.51 -11.14
N ASN A 185 -9.84 -18.54 -11.94
CA ASN A 185 -8.69 -18.60 -12.86
C ASN A 185 -9.06 -18.46 -14.34
N SER A 186 -10.34 -18.55 -14.68
CA SER A 186 -10.82 -18.45 -16.06
C SER A 186 -11.92 -17.39 -16.20
N LYS A 187 -12.18 -16.98 -17.45
CA LYS A 187 -13.27 -16.05 -17.77
C LYS A 187 -14.64 -16.64 -17.42
N GLU A 188 -14.80 -17.95 -17.61
CA GLU A 188 -16.01 -18.70 -17.30
C GLU A 188 -16.26 -18.73 -15.79
N GLU A 189 -15.22 -18.98 -15.00
CA GLU A 189 -15.31 -18.95 -13.54
C GLU A 189 -15.60 -17.53 -13.03
N ALA A 190 -14.96 -16.52 -13.61
CA ALA A 190 -15.24 -15.12 -13.27
C ALA A 190 -16.71 -14.76 -13.58
N LYS A 191 -17.23 -15.16 -14.74
CA LYS A 191 -18.64 -14.95 -15.09
C LYS A 191 -19.59 -15.68 -14.12
N LYS A 192 -19.30 -16.95 -13.79
CA LYS A 192 -20.07 -17.71 -12.80
C LYS A 192 -20.04 -17.05 -11.44
N PHE A 193 -18.87 -16.60 -10.99
CA PHE A 193 -18.72 -15.89 -9.72
C PHE A 193 -19.58 -14.61 -9.68
N VAL A 194 -19.54 -13.79 -10.73
CA VAL A 194 -20.33 -12.56 -10.81
C VAL A 194 -21.84 -12.88 -10.77
N VAL A 195 -22.29 -13.87 -11.54
CA VAL A 195 -23.71 -14.28 -11.56
C VAL A 195 -24.11 -14.81 -10.18
N GLU A 196 -23.33 -15.71 -9.59
CA GLU A 196 -23.62 -16.26 -8.26
C GLU A 196 -23.63 -15.18 -7.17
N PHE A 197 -22.72 -14.22 -7.26
CA PHE A 197 -22.66 -13.10 -6.32
C PHE A 197 -23.87 -12.18 -6.45
N LEU A 198 -24.30 -11.86 -7.66
CA LEU A 198 -25.47 -11.02 -7.93
C LEU A 198 -26.80 -11.70 -7.64
N THR A 199 -26.84 -13.04 -7.69
CA THR A 199 -28.05 -13.84 -7.41
C THR A 199 -28.08 -14.39 -5.98
N MET A 200 -27.12 -14.02 -5.13
CA MET A 200 -27.04 -14.49 -3.76
C MET A 200 -28.13 -13.85 -2.90
N ASP A 201 -28.81 -14.68 -2.12
CA ASP A 201 -29.73 -14.20 -1.09
C ASP A 201 -28.97 -13.46 -0.01
N VAL A 202 -29.13 -12.14 0.03
CA VAL A 202 -28.45 -11.27 1.01
C VAL A 202 -29.33 -11.11 2.24
N LYS A 203 -28.85 -11.60 3.38
CA LYS A 203 -29.55 -11.37 4.65
C LYS A 203 -29.51 -9.88 5.01
N PHE A 204 -30.62 -9.38 5.53
CA PHE A 204 -30.81 -7.96 5.78
C PHE A 204 -29.68 -7.29 6.60
N TYR A 205 -29.10 -7.98 7.58
CA TYR A 205 -27.97 -7.46 8.35
C TYR A 205 -26.69 -7.22 7.52
N VAL A 206 -26.49 -7.98 6.42
CA VAL A 206 -25.32 -7.81 5.54
C VAL A 206 -25.36 -6.43 4.87
N PHE A 207 -26.57 -5.93 4.55
CA PHE A 207 -26.74 -4.58 4.03
C PHE A 207 -26.17 -3.53 4.97
N PHE A 208 -26.44 -3.63 6.28
CA PHE A 208 -25.87 -2.70 7.27
C PHE A 208 -24.36 -2.83 7.41
N VAL A 209 -23.83 -4.05 7.36
CA VAL A 209 -22.37 -4.28 7.40
C VAL A 209 -21.70 -3.65 6.18
N VAL A 210 -22.24 -3.85 4.98
CA VAL A 210 -21.71 -3.26 3.73
C VAL A 210 -21.83 -1.75 3.76
N ALA A 211 -22.96 -1.21 4.25
CA ALA A 211 -23.15 0.24 4.39
C ALA A 211 -22.14 0.85 5.38
N ALA A 212 -21.92 0.21 6.53
CA ALA A 212 -20.92 0.64 7.51
C ALA A 212 -19.49 0.60 6.94
N LEU A 213 -19.11 -0.50 6.27
CA LEU A 213 -17.82 -0.61 5.59
C LEU A 213 -17.68 0.42 4.47
N GLY A 214 -18.75 0.67 3.70
CA GLY A 214 -18.78 1.70 2.67
C GLY A 214 -18.59 3.11 3.26
N ALA A 215 -19.23 3.42 4.38
CA ALA A 215 -19.04 4.68 5.08
C ALA A 215 -17.59 4.86 5.57
N VAL A 216 -17.00 3.82 6.15
CA VAL A 216 -15.58 3.82 6.54
C VAL A 216 -14.70 4.03 5.33
N ALA A 217 -14.90 3.29 4.25
CA ALA A 217 -14.13 3.44 3.00
C ALA A 217 -14.28 4.85 2.41
N TRP A 218 -15.49 5.42 2.43
CA TRP A 218 -15.75 6.79 2.00
C TRP A 218 -14.93 7.81 2.79
N VAL A 219 -14.91 7.70 4.12
CA VAL A 219 -14.09 8.56 4.99
C VAL A 219 -12.60 8.43 4.64
N PHE A 220 -12.09 7.20 4.49
CA PHE A 220 -10.68 6.96 4.15
C PHE A 220 -10.30 7.54 2.79
N VAL A 221 -11.11 7.29 1.75
CA VAL A 221 -10.86 7.82 0.40
C VAL A 221 -11.05 9.34 0.35
N GLY A 222 -12.07 9.87 1.04
CA GLY A 222 -12.33 11.31 1.12
C GLY A 222 -11.20 12.08 1.81
N ARG A 223 -10.52 11.45 2.77
CA ARG A 223 -9.38 12.03 3.51
C ARG A 223 -8.03 11.82 2.82
N SER A 224 -7.95 10.99 1.76
CA SER A 224 -6.76 10.81 0.95
C SER A 224 -6.71 11.87 -0.16
N GLY A 225 -6.21 13.07 0.13
CA GLY A 225 -6.09 14.13 -0.87
C GLY A 225 -6.04 15.53 -0.26
N HIS A 226 -5.81 16.53 -1.08
CA HIS A 226 -5.67 17.94 -0.65
C HIS A 226 -6.99 18.60 -0.20
N THR A 227 -8.14 18.02 -0.56
CA THR A 227 -9.48 18.51 -0.19
C THR A 227 -10.12 17.57 0.83
N ALA A 228 -9.78 17.74 2.10
CA ALA A 228 -10.42 17.00 3.17
C ALA A 228 -11.77 17.64 3.53
N GLY A 229 -12.87 17.09 2.99
CA GLY A 229 -14.23 17.48 3.35
C GLY A 229 -14.73 16.84 4.67
N VAL A 230 -13.95 15.98 5.32
CA VAL A 230 -14.36 15.25 6.54
C VAL A 230 -13.58 15.80 7.73
N PRO A 231 -14.26 16.27 8.81
CA PRO A 231 -13.61 16.80 9.99
C PRO A 231 -12.76 15.72 10.71
N VAL A 232 -11.64 16.17 11.29
CA VAL A 232 -10.73 15.30 12.04
C VAL A 232 -11.16 15.23 13.50
N PRO A 233 -11.39 14.05 14.10
CA PRO A 233 -11.72 13.92 15.52
C PRO A 233 -10.62 14.47 16.43
N THR A 234 -11.00 15.01 17.58
CA THR A 234 -10.05 15.58 18.56
C THR A 234 -9.03 14.54 19.06
N SER A 235 -9.45 13.30 19.25
CA SER A 235 -8.58 12.19 19.64
C SER A 235 -7.47 11.92 18.61
N GLU A 236 -7.79 12.01 17.33
CA GLU A 236 -6.81 11.86 16.24
C GLU A 236 -5.84 13.05 16.23
N LEU A 237 -6.33 14.27 16.48
CA LEU A 237 -5.46 15.45 16.58
C LEU A 237 -4.49 15.34 17.76
N MET A 238 -4.94 14.80 18.91
CA MET A 238 -4.08 14.55 20.06
C MET A 238 -3.01 13.51 19.73
N LEU A 239 -3.38 12.39 19.13
CA LEU A 239 -2.45 11.36 18.68
C LEU A 239 -1.41 11.93 17.69
N ARG A 240 -1.85 12.73 16.73
CA ARG A 240 -0.97 13.39 15.76
C ARG A 240 0.07 14.28 16.45
N ARG A 241 -0.37 15.13 17.38
CA ARG A 241 0.53 16.00 18.16
C ARG A 241 1.52 15.20 18.99
N PHE A 242 1.05 14.13 19.64
CA PHE A 242 1.92 13.24 20.40
C PHE A 242 3.02 12.63 19.51
N LEU A 243 2.64 12.07 18.35
CA LEU A 243 3.60 11.48 17.42
C LEU A 243 4.55 12.52 16.82
N GLU A 244 4.07 13.73 16.52
CA GLU A 244 4.90 14.82 16.01
C GLU A 244 5.95 15.29 17.03
N ASN A 245 5.61 15.28 18.32
CA ASN A 245 6.51 15.68 19.39
C ASN A 245 7.50 14.57 19.79
N THR A 246 7.18 13.30 19.51
CA THR A 246 7.96 12.14 19.97
C THR A 246 8.84 11.57 18.88
N MET A 247 8.44 11.68 17.60
CA MET A 247 9.08 11.03 16.47
C MET A 247 9.69 12.05 15.51
N TYR A 248 10.77 11.66 14.86
CA TYR A 248 11.41 12.53 13.87
C TYR A 248 10.49 12.81 12.66
N ALA A 249 9.75 11.81 12.19
CA ALA A 249 8.80 11.95 11.11
C ALA A 249 7.50 11.24 11.47
N ARG A 250 6.42 11.99 11.68
CA ARG A 250 5.13 11.42 12.06
C ARG A 250 4.67 10.35 11.07
N PRO A 251 4.50 9.09 11.49
CA PRO A 251 3.96 8.04 10.66
C PRO A 251 2.46 8.26 10.38
N ARG A 252 1.93 7.58 9.37
CA ARG A 252 0.50 7.65 9.03
C ARG A 252 -0.28 6.60 9.80
N GLU A 253 -1.38 7.02 10.45
CA GLU A 253 -2.22 6.16 11.29
C GLU A 253 -2.71 4.91 10.54
N LYS A 254 -3.09 5.06 9.26
CA LYS A 254 -3.54 3.94 8.42
C LYS A 254 -2.45 2.88 8.16
N GLU A 255 -1.17 3.24 8.27
CA GLU A 255 -0.04 2.31 8.14
C GLU A 255 0.12 1.48 9.39
N PHE A 256 0.37 2.13 10.54
CA PHE A 256 0.76 1.42 11.75
C PHE A 256 -0.43 0.89 12.57
N ILE A 257 -1.63 1.51 12.52
CA ILE A 257 -2.81 1.01 13.24
C ILE A 257 -3.50 -0.12 12.47
N ILE A 258 -3.59 -0.01 11.14
CA ILE A 258 -4.41 -0.93 10.34
C ILE A 258 -3.51 -1.81 9.46
N GLY A 259 -2.72 -1.21 8.57
CA GLY A 259 -2.09 -1.92 7.47
C GLY A 259 -1.03 -2.92 7.90
N HIS A 260 -0.01 -2.49 8.63
CA HIS A 260 1.09 -3.35 9.05
C HIS A 260 0.65 -4.46 10.01
N PRO A 261 -0.17 -4.16 11.06
CA PRO A 261 -0.70 -5.21 11.92
C PRO A 261 -1.59 -6.21 11.17
N ALA A 262 -2.43 -5.74 10.24
CA ALA A 262 -3.27 -6.61 9.43
C ALA A 262 -2.45 -7.50 8.50
N LEU A 263 -1.35 -7.00 7.90
CA LEU A 263 -0.47 -7.80 7.05
C LEU A 263 0.24 -8.91 7.85
N MET A 264 0.70 -8.59 9.06
CA MET A 264 1.27 -9.60 9.96
C MET A 264 0.24 -10.65 10.35
N LEU A 265 -0.98 -10.21 10.71
CA LEU A 265 -2.08 -11.13 11.02
C LEU A 265 -2.53 -11.94 9.79
N ALA A 266 -2.52 -11.38 8.57
CA ALA A 266 -2.82 -12.11 7.35
C ALA A 266 -1.82 -13.27 7.15
N THR A 267 -0.52 -12.99 7.28
CA THR A 267 0.51 -14.03 7.22
C THR A 267 0.31 -15.09 8.30
N PHE A 268 0.10 -14.66 9.54
CA PHE A 268 -0.15 -15.57 10.67
C PHE A 268 -1.40 -16.41 10.44
N ALA A 269 -2.51 -15.81 10.02
CA ALA A 269 -3.78 -16.46 9.74
C ALA A 269 -3.65 -17.55 8.67
N PHE A 270 -2.94 -17.26 7.57
CA PHE A 270 -2.69 -18.24 6.53
C PHE A 270 -1.89 -19.43 7.03
N LEU A 271 -0.77 -19.17 7.70
CA LEU A 271 0.12 -20.21 8.22
C LEU A 271 -0.51 -21.03 9.35
N ARG A 272 -1.51 -20.47 10.04
CA ARG A 272 -2.29 -21.13 11.09
C ARG A 272 -3.62 -21.72 10.59
N LYS A 273 -3.86 -21.66 9.27
CA LYS A 273 -5.07 -22.23 8.63
C LYS A 273 -6.37 -21.63 9.13
N TRP A 274 -6.41 -20.32 9.32
CA TRP A 274 -7.63 -19.61 9.67
C TRP A 274 -8.61 -19.60 8.47
N PRO A 275 -9.91 -19.33 8.73
CA PRO A 275 -10.92 -19.24 7.68
C PRO A 275 -10.51 -18.28 6.56
N SER A 276 -10.69 -18.69 5.31
CA SER A 276 -10.27 -17.92 4.12
C SER A 276 -10.84 -16.51 4.08
N VAL A 277 -12.05 -16.30 4.61
CA VAL A 277 -12.68 -14.98 4.67
C VAL A 277 -11.89 -14.03 5.59
N ILE A 278 -11.45 -14.51 6.77
CA ILE A 278 -10.65 -13.69 7.70
C ILE A 278 -9.30 -13.36 7.06
N HIS A 279 -8.65 -14.37 6.49
CA HIS A 279 -7.39 -14.17 5.78
C HIS A 279 -7.52 -13.17 4.62
N PHE A 280 -8.60 -13.26 3.84
CA PHE A 280 -8.90 -12.32 2.75
C PHE A 280 -9.04 -10.88 3.25
N LEU A 281 -9.87 -10.65 4.26
CA LEU A 281 -10.09 -9.31 4.83
C LEU A 281 -8.80 -8.71 5.40
N LEU A 282 -8.02 -9.52 6.13
CA LEU A 282 -6.72 -9.11 6.67
C LEU A 282 -5.73 -8.77 5.54
N THR A 283 -5.76 -9.54 4.44
CA THR A 283 -4.92 -9.26 3.27
C THR A 283 -5.28 -7.92 2.63
N LEU A 284 -6.57 -7.62 2.45
CA LEU A 284 -7.01 -6.32 1.92
C LEU A 284 -6.67 -5.17 2.86
N ALA A 285 -6.82 -5.35 4.17
CA ALA A 285 -6.40 -4.35 5.15
C ALA A 285 -4.88 -4.13 5.11
N GLY A 286 -4.08 -5.20 4.93
CA GLY A 286 -2.63 -5.14 4.79
C GLY A 286 -2.17 -4.31 3.59
N VAL A 287 -2.86 -4.44 2.44
CA VAL A 287 -2.60 -3.64 1.24
C VAL A 287 -2.67 -2.14 1.52
N ILE A 288 -3.63 -1.71 2.36
CA ILE A 288 -3.82 -0.30 2.71
C ILE A 288 -2.53 0.29 3.30
N GLY A 289 -1.84 -0.45 4.17
CA GLY A 289 -0.57 -0.01 4.76
C GLY A 289 0.54 0.13 3.72
N ILE A 290 0.72 -0.88 2.90
CA ILE A 290 1.77 -0.89 1.87
C ILE A 290 1.53 0.18 0.80
N ALA A 291 0.29 0.34 0.34
CA ALA A 291 -0.08 1.41 -0.58
C ALA A 291 0.11 2.81 0.03
N SER A 292 -0.19 2.98 1.33
CA SER A 292 0.01 4.25 2.03
C SER A 292 1.49 4.62 2.16
N MET A 293 2.39 3.64 2.39
CA MET A 293 3.83 3.90 2.38
C MET A 293 4.28 4.48 1.05
N VAL A 294 3.83 3.90 -0.08
CA VAL A 294 4.15 4.40 -1.42
C VAL A 294 3.53 5.77 -1.65
N GLU A 295 2.27 5.98 -1.22
CA GLU A 295 1.58 7.26 -1.33
C GLU A 295 2.32 8.40 -0.63
N THR A 296 3.09 8.12 0.43
CA THR A 296 3.90 9.12 1.12
C THR A 296 4.88 9.82 0.18
N PHE A 297 5.43 9.10 -0.80
CA PHE A 297 6.33 9.66 -1.80
C PHE A 297 5.62 10.47 -2.91
N CYS A 298 4.30 10.42 -2.98
CA CYS A 298 3.51 11.27 -3.88
C CYS A 298 3.40 12.73 -3.38
N HIS A 299 3.77 13.00 -2.11
CA HIS A 299 3.83 14.33 -1.53
C HIS A 299 5.21 14.96 -1.76
N LEU A 300 5.42 15.47 -2.95
CA LEU A 300 6.73 15.88 -3.47
C LEU A 300 7.36 17.08 -2.77
N ARG A 301 6.59 17.87 -2.02
CA ARG A 301 7.12 18.93 -1.14
C ARG A 301 7.94 18.37 0.03
N THR A 302 7.64 17.14 0.44
CA THR A 302 8.36 16.48 1.54
C THR A 302 9.67 15.91 1.02
N PRO A 303 10.82 16.23 1.63
CA PRO A 303 12.08 15.62 1.26
C PRO A 303 12.00 14.09 1.29
N VAL A 304 12.64 13.43 0.34
CA VAL A 304 12.62 11.94 0.22
C VAL A 304 13.08 11.28 1.53
N PHE A 305 14.10 11.84 2.16
CA PHE A 305 14.58 11.35 3.47
C PHE A 305 13.48 11.33 4.53
N MET A 306 12.67 12.40 4.62
CA MET A 306 11.54 12.46 5.56
C MET A 306 10.47 11.42 5.23
N SER A 307 10.25 11.13 3.93
CA SER A 307 9.31 10.08 3.50
C SER A 307 9.81 8.69 3.90
N ILE A 308 11.12 8.45 3.79
CA ILE A 308 11.75 7.20 4.24
C ILE A 308 11.64 7.06 5.77
N MET A 309 11.99 8.11 6.53
CA MET A 309 11.90 8.09 8.00
C MET A 309 10.47 7.88 8.48
N ARG A 310 9.50 8.51 7.83
CA ARG A 310 8.06 8.30 8.12
C ARG A 310 7.64 6.85 7.91
N GLY A 311 8.08 6.25 6.79
CA GLY A 311 7.82 4.83 6.52
C GLY A 311 8.49 3.91 7.53
N TYR A 312 9.73 4.21 7.93
CA TYR A 312 10.47 3.47 8.95
C TYR A 312 9.79 3.53 10.32
N ASP A 313 9.43 4.73 10.78
CA ASP A 313 8.73 4.93 12.05
C ASP A 313 7.37 4.21 12.06
N GLY A 314 6.63 4.29 10.94
CA GLY A 314 5.38 3.57 10.76
C GLY A 314 5.55 2.06 10.78
N LEU A 315 6.63 1.56 10.17
CA LEU A 315 6.95 0.13 10.15
C LEU A 315 7.27 -0.38 11.56
N LEU A 316 8.06 0.36 12.33
CA LEU A 316 8.42 -0.02 13.71
C LEU A 316 7.19 -0.11 14.61
N ILE A 317 6.38 0.95 14.64
CA ILE A 317 5.16 0.96 15.48
C ILE A 317 4.18 -0.10 14.99
N GLY A 318 3.99 -0.21 13.69
CA GLY A 318 3.08 -1.20 13.09
C GLY A 318 3.51 -2.64 13.35
N ALA A 319 4.81 -2.93 13.33
CA ALA A 319 5.35 -4.23 13.70
C ALA A 319 5.11 -4.55 15.18
N LEU A 320 5.35 -3.59 16.08
CA LEU A 320 5.07 -3.75 17.51
C LEU A 320 3.59 -4.01 17.76
N LEU A 321 2.69 -3.23 17.16
CA LEU A 321 1.25 -3.44 17.28
C LEU A 321 0.83 -4.78 16.69
N GLY A 322 1.40 -5.19 15.56
CA GLY A 322 1.15 -6.51 14.95
C GLY A 322 1.59 -7.66 15.86
N LEU A 323 2.74 -7.55 16.51
CA LEU A 323 3.20 -8.52 17.50
C LEU A 323 2.26 -8.59 18.70
N LEU A 324 1.86 -7.46 19.25
CA LEU A 324 0.91 -7.39 20.37
C LEU A 324 -0.43 -8.03 20.00
N LEU A 325 -0.95 -7.77 18.81
CA LEU A 325 -2.18 -8.40 18.33
C LEU A 325 -2.04 -9.92 18.14
N ILE A 326 -0.91 -10.40 17.61
CA ILE A 326 -0.65 -11.84 17.49
C ILE A 326 -0.59 -12.47 18.88
N ILE A 327 0.06 -11.82 19.86
CA ILE A 327 0.13 -12.31 21.25
C ILE A 327 -1.28 -12.36 21.86
N ALA A 328 -2.07 -11.30 21.71
CA ALA A 328 -3.44 -11.24 22.21
C ALA A 328 -4.31 -12.35 21.63
N VAL A 329 -4.24 -12.56 20.32
CA VAL A 329 -4.96 -13.66 19.64
C VAL A 329 -4.51 -15.03 20.15
N ARG A 330 -3.21 -15.24 20.31
CA ARG A 330 -2.70 -16.52 20.87
C ARG A 330 -3.21 -16.75 22.29
N PHE A 331 -3.24 -15.71 23.11
CA PHE A 331 -3.79 -15.79 24.46
C PHE A 331 -5.28 -16.12 24.44
N MET A 332 -6.09 -15.46 23.59
CA MET A 332 -7.51 -15.78 23.44
C MET A 332 -7.74 -17.24 23.00
N MET A 333 -6.96 -17.71 22.00
CA MET A 333 -7.06 -19.11 21.55
C MET A 333 -6.69 -20.11 22.67
N TYR A 334 -5.70 -19.80 23.47
CA TYR A 334 -5.35 -20.63 24.63
C TYR A 334 -6.45 -20.61 25.69
N ALA A 335 -6.98 -19.43 26.02
CA ALA A 335 -8.07 -19.30 26.98
C ALA A 335 -9.33 -20.08 26.56
N THR A 336 -9.74 -19.98 25.29
CA THR A 336 -10.89 -20.75 24.77
C THR A 336 -10.68 -22.25 24.86
N GLN A 337 -9.49 -22.76 24.54
CA GLN A 337 -9.18 -24.19 24.68
C GLN A 337 -9.21 -24.64 26.13
N TRP A 338 -8.72 -23.81 27.04
CA TRP A 338 -8.72 -24.11 28.46
C TRP A 338 -10.15 -24.15 29.04
N PHE A 339 -11.04 -23.22 28.62
CA PHE A 339 -12.44 -23.25 29.03
C PHE A 339 -13.17 -24.48 28.49
N GLN A 340 -12.98 -24.83 27.22
CA GLN A 340 -13.59 -26.02 26.60
C GLN A 340 -13.12 -27.32 27.25
N ALA A 341 -11.83 -27.45 27.62
CA ALA A 341 -11.33 -28.61 28.31
C ALA A 341 -11.99 -28.81 29.70
N ARG A 342 -12.30 -27.71 30.41
CA ARG A 342 -12.98 -27.77 31.71
C ARG A 342 -14.45 -28.13 31.62
N GLU A 343 -15.14 -27.74 30.53
CA GLU A 343 -16.56 -28.14 30.35
C GLU A 343 -16.66 -29.67 30.14
N VAL A 344 -15.71 -30.28 29.43
CA VAL A 344 -15.67 -31.74 29.19
C VAL A 344 -15.35 -32.53 30.46
N ASP A 345 -14.57 -31.97 31.40
CA ASP A 345 -14.26 -32.63 32.68
C ASP A 345 -15.42 -32.55 33.71
N HIS A 346 -16.48 -31.81 33.43
CA HIS A 346 -17.67 -31.62 34.28
C HIS A 346 -18.92 -32.37 33.76
N GLU A 347 -18.87 -32.94 32.55
CA GLU A 347 -19.88 -33.88 31.99
C GLU A 347 -19.45 -35.33 32.20
#